data_cc18c471ff2d34460197a0b33333424a
#
_entry.id   cc18c471ff2d34460197a0b33333424a
#
_cell.length_a   1.000
_cell.length_b   1.000
_cell.length_c   1.000
_cell.angle_alpha   90.00
_cell.angle_beta   90.00
_cell.angle_gamma   90.00
#
_symmetry.space_group_name_H-M   'P 1'
#
loop_
_entity.id
_entity.type
_entity.pdbx_description
1 polymer ?
#
loop_
_entity_poly.entity_id
_entity_poly.type
_entity_poly.pdbx_seq_one_letter_code
_entity_poly.pdbx_strand_id
1 'polypeptide(L)'
;MAPEPDSAAALLVATVQEVAGRAPAVIAAAAQALGGVRLALHFGDSSQGALWAVHSRLEVRAHTVEAASVQVHFDNRSLKLLFDAERRPVDSVWAGSLDVRGERPDVLATWRCFSVLAQRASGLRAVQALWCSYRDRQLAQWDAPVQRHASSPENPEKSPRPTARLRQQAHWPALDYLDQRHPLDAEPLLQPSRSLWDGRVGASWGDHPAIFDDDLQETMQRMKRWVVDEILRLLPRRSPRAELYDLMRDYVVREGKGLRPTLTIATCMALGGAADAAVRAAGALELFHNGFLVHDDIADESTHRRGKPTLHISHGIGLAVNAGDGMNLFAVDLVLSNLPTRGLAGTLALMHEVMHMCRETVEGQAIELGWIRRNVVPRRDADYHRMSLKKTGWYTCISPCRIGAVCAGVTDPALLDRFDECFRLIGIAFQIQDDVLNLIGDTDRYGKEALGDLLEGKRTVMMIHLFRHADARVKARMTKINAMPRSRKTQAHAEEMLAAMQHCGSINYAIALADKLAHQGVKHFERDLGFIDNNPAKAVLRQIAHYVTTRPL
;
A
#
# COMPACT_ATOMS: atom_id res chain seq x y z
N MET A 1 -22.28 39.15 -15.95
CA MET A 1 -21.02 38.43 -16.09
C MET A 1 -20.08 39.00 -15.06
N ALA A 2 -19.53 38.18 -14.17
CA ALA A 2 -18.46 38.66 -13.30
C ALA A 2 -17.26 39.07 -14.16
N PRO A 3 -16.48 40.12 -13.78
CA PRO A 3 -15.30 40.50 -14.52
C PRO A 3 -14.35 39.31 -14.62
N GLU A 4 -13.75 39.15 -15.80
CA GLU A 4 -12.78 38.07 -16.01
C GLU A 4 -11.53 38.30 -15.13
N PRO A 5 -10.98 37.23 -14.48
CA PRO A 5 -9.85 37.37 -13.57
C PRO A 5 -8.59 37.86 -14.34
N ASP A 6 -7.94 38.89 -13.83
CA ASP A 6 -6.74 39.51 -14.38
C ASP A 6 -5.43 39.01 -13.76
N SER A 7 -5.51 38.27 -12.66
CA SER A 7 -4.38 37.69 -11.95
C SER A 7 -4.69 36.28 -11.43
N ALA A 8 -3.66 35.51 -11.07
CA ALA A 8 -3.82 34.18 -10.49
C ALA A 8 -4.61 34.20 -9.17
N ALA A 9 -4.42 35.23 -8.36
CA ALA A 9 -5.20 35.45 -7.15
C ALA A 9 -6.67 35.74 -7.45
N ALA A 10 -6.98 36.55 -8.43
CA ALA A 10 -8.35 36.81 -8.87
C ALA A 10 -9.02 35.56 -9.46
N LEU A 11 -8.28 34.74 -10.20
CA LEU A 11 -8.74 33.46 -10.70
C LEU A 11 -9.12 32.50 -9.56
N LEU A 12 -8.32 32.43 -8.49
CA LEU A 12 -8.63 31.62 -7.30
C LEU A 12 -9.96 32.10 -6.68
N VAL A 13 -10.13 33.41 -6.48
CA VAL A 13 -11.37 33.98 -5.92
C VAL A 13 -12.57 33.60 -6.78
N ALA A 14 -12.48 33.81 -8.10
CA ALA A 14 -13.56 33.49 -9.04
C ALA A 14 -13.87 31.97 -9.04
N THR A 15 -12.84 31.12 -8.96
CA THR A 15 -12.99 29.67 -8.90
C THR A 15 -13.74 29.23 -7.63
N VAL A 16 -13.36 29.73 -6.46
CA VAL A 16 -14.02 29.39 -5.19
C VAL A 16 -15.47 29.89 -5.17
N GLN A 17 -15.74 31.09 -5.70
CA GLN A 17 -17.10 31.62 -5.81
C GLN A 17 -17.99 30.82 -6.75
N GLU A 18 -17.45 30.37 -7.89
CA GLU A 18 -18.20 29.54 -8.85
C GLU A 18 -18.52 28.18 -8.29
N VAL A 19 -17.56 27.55 -7.58
CA VAL A 19 -17.79 26.28 -6.86
C VAL A 19 -18.81 26.47 -5.75
N ALA A 20 -18.76 27.56 -4.99
CA ALA A 20 -19.72 27.86 -3.94
C ALA A 20 -21.15 27.98 -4.44
N GLY A 21 -21.33 28.62 -5.60
CA GLY A 21 -22.65 28.77 -6.25
C GLY A 21 -23.23 27.46 -6.80
N ARG A 22 -22.39 26.56 -7.33
CA ARG A 22 -22.83 25.35 -8.02
C ARG A 22 -22.73 24.06 -7.20
N ALA A 23 -21.83 24.02 -6.23
CA ALA A 23 -21.56 22.83 -5.41
C ALA A 23 -21.24 23.23 -3.95
N PRO A 24 -22.19 23.80 -3.20
CA PRO A 24 -21.96 24.30 -1.83
C PRO A 24 -21.47 23.21 -0.87
N ALA A 25 -21.86 21.96 -1.05
CA ALA A 25 -21.38 20.83 -0.24
C ALA A 25 -19.86 20.60 -0.40
N VAL A 26 -19.28 20.92 -1.56
CA VAL A 26 -17.83 20.83 -1.80
C VAL A 26 -17.09 21.89 -1.00
N ILE A 27 -17.63 23.12 -0.97
CA ILE A 27 -17.06 24.20 -0.17
C ILE A 27 -17.13 23.87 1.34
N ALA A 28 -18.24 23.31 1.81
CA ALA A 28 -18.37 22.89 3.21
C ALA A 28 -17.34 21.79 3.57
N ALA A 29 -17.16 20.80 2.72
CA ALA A 29 -16.15 19.75 2.91
C ALA A 29 -14.71 20.29 2.86
N ALA A 30 -14.41 21.23 1.96
CA ALA A 30 -13.10 21.88 1.87
C ALA A 30 -12.82 22.75 3.11
N ALA A 31 -13.82 23.50 3.59
CA ALA A 31 -13.73 24.31 4.80
C ALA A 31 -13.49 23.43 6.04
N GLN A 32 -14.19 22.31 6.14
CA GLN A 32 -13.99 21.32 7.21
C GLN A 32 -12.57 20.74 7.16
N ALA A 33 -12.08 20.40 5.98
CA ALA A 33 -10.73 19.85 5.79
C ALA A 33 -9.63 20.85 6.17
N LEU A 34 -9.85 22.15 5.90
CA LEU A 34 -8.92 23.22 6.25
C LEU A 34 -8.91 23.54 7.74
N GLY A 35 -10.07 23.45 8.41
CA GLY A 35 -10.21 23.73 9.84
C GLY A 35 -9.81 25.16 10.21
N GLY A 36 -8.96 25.31 11.23
CA GLY A 36 -8.46 26.59 11.71
C GLY A 36 -7.29 27.19 10.94
N VAL A 37 -6.81 26.51 9.88
CA VAL A 37 -5.62 26.90 9.13
C VAL A 37 -5.90 28.14 8.27
N ARG A 38 -4.97 29.09 8.27
CA ARG A 38 -4.97 30.27 7.38
C ARG A 38 -3.86 30.15 6.36
N LEU A 39 -4.19 30.21 5.08
CA LEU A 39 -3.25 30.09 3.97
C LEU A 39 -2.89 31.45 3.40
N ALA A 40 -1.61 31.68 3.18
CA ALA A 40 -1.13 32.71 2.27
C ALA A 40 -0.62 32.05 0.98
N LEU A 41 -1.09 32.53 -0.14
CA LEU A 41 -0.77 32.02 -1.47
C LEU A 41 -0.01 33.09 -2.26
N HIS A 42 1.15 32.74 -2.74
CA HIS A 42 2.03 33.62 -3.53
C HIS A 42 2.16 33.02 -4.93
N PHE A 43 1.81 33.78 -5.93
CA PHE A 43 1.83 33.36 -7.32
C PHE A 43 2.98 34.01 -8.07
N GLY A 44 3.47 33.36 -9.13
CA GLY A 44 4.59 33.84 -9.92
C GLY A 44 4.32 35.08 -10.74
N ASP A 45 3.05 35.48 -10.91
CA ASP A 45 2.63 36.79 -11.48
C ASP A 45 2.70 37.92 -10.45
N SER A 46 3.34 37.71 -9.31
CA SER A 46 3.44 38.60 -8.16
C SER A 46 2.12 38.86 -7.45
N SER A 47 1.01 38.24 -7.86
CA SER A 47 -0.25 38.36 -7.13
C SER A 47 -0.21 37.49 -5.86
N GLN A 48 -1.02 37.86 -4.89
CA GLN A 48 -1.10 37.19 -3.61
C GLN A 48 -2.56 36.94 -3.24
N GLY A 49 -2.83 35.81 -2.64
CA GLY A 49 -4.16 35.44 -2.17
C GLY A 49 -4.13 34.89 -0.77
N ALA A 50 -5.27 34.85 -0.13
CA ALA A 50 -5.46 34.20 1.14
C ALA A 50 -6.72 33.34 1.14
N LEU A 51 -6.66 32.21 1.84
CA LEU A 51 -7.76 31.28 1.97
C LEU A 51 -7.85 30.80 3.42
N TRP A 52 -9.05 30.82 4.02
CA TRP A 52 -9.32 30.26 5.34
C TRP A 52 -10.78 29.82 5.47
N ALA A 53 -11.06 29.01 6.48
CA ALA A 53 -12.40 28.55 6.75
C ALA A 53 -13.09 29.40 7.83
N VAL A 54 -14.37 29.74 7.59
CA VAL A 54 -15.25 30.36 8.59
C VAL A 54 -16.53 29.51 8.68
N HIS A 55 -16.69 28.78 9.78
CA HIS A 55 -17.75 27.79 9.91
C HIS A 55 -17.68 26.74 8.76
N SER A 56 -18.74 26.66 7.95
CA SER A 56 -18.80 25.74 6.80
C SER A 56 -18.54 26.45 5.46
N ARG A 57 -17.86 27.61 5.46
CA ARG A 57 -17.57 28.40 4.25
C ARG A 57 -16.08 28.61 4.10
N LEU A 58 -15.62 28.69 2.86
CA LEU A 58 -14.28 29.16 2.54
C LEU A 58 -14.34 30.66 2.24
N GLU A 59 -13.57 31.42 2.99
CA GLU A 59 -13.30 32.83 2.69
C GLU A 59 -12.03 32.91 1.87
N VAL A 60 -12.09 33.68 0.79
CA VAL A 60 -10.96 33.85 -0.14
C VAL A 60 -10.79 35.35 -0.47
N ARG A 61 -9.55 35.82 -0.47
CA ARG A 61 -9.21 37.21 -0.84
C ARG A 61 -8.01 37.25 -1.78
N ALA A 62 -7.95 38.28 -2.62
CA ALA A 62 -6.85 38.54 -3.55
C ALA A 62 -5.78 39.45 -2.92
N HIS A 63 -5.49 39.32 -1.64
CA HIS A 63 -4.38 40.00 -0.92
C HIS A 63 -3.93 39.19 0.27
N THR A 64 -2.73 39.47 0.77
CA THR A 64 -2.14 38.83 1.95
C THR A 64 -2.97 39.07 3.22
N VAL A 65 -2.94 38.07 4.08
CA VAL A 65 -3.44 38.15 5.46
C VAL A 65 -2.24 38.06 6.42
N GLU A 66 -2.10 39.02 7.28
CA GLU A 66 -1.18 38.96 8.42
C GLU A 66 -1.54 37.73 9.29
N ALA A 67 -0.55 36.92 9.66
CA ALA A 67 -0.69 35.69 10.45
C ALA A 67 -1.24 34.44 9.70
N ALA A 68 -0.67 34.12 8.54
CA ALA A 68 -0.93 32.84 7.89
C ALA A 68 -0.14 31.70 8.59
N SER A 69 -0.82 30.56 8.86
CA SER A 69 -0.19 29.36 9.41
C SER A 69 0.61 28.58 8.33
N VAL A 70 0.20 28.70 7.07
CA VAL A 70 0.85 28.04 5.92
C VAL A 70 1.04 29.05 4.79
N GLN A 71 2.22 29.02 4.19
CA GLN A 71 2.55 29.78 2.98
C GLN A 71 2.77 28.83 1.81
N VAL A 72 2.16 29.11 0.67
CA VAL A 72 2.28 28.32 -0.55
C VAL A 72 2.77 29.23 -1.67
N HIS A 73 3.90 28.90 -2.27
CA HIS A 73 4.49 29.66 -3.38
C HIS A 73 4.40 28.86 -4.68
N PHE A 74 3.75 29.44 -5.68
CA PHE A 74 3.61 28.90 -7.03
C PHE A 74 4.47 29.71 -8.00
N ASP A 75 5.33 29.06 -8.78
CA ASP A 75 5.95 29.72 -9.92
C ASP A 75 5.01 29.72 -11.15
N ASN A 76 5.28 30.61 -12.14
CA ASN A 76 4.45 30.72 -13.34
C ASN A 76 4.44 29.41 -14.16
N ARG A 77 5.55 28.69 -14.19
CA ARG A 77 5.68 27.44 -14.93
C ARG A 77 4.81 26.35 -14.30
N SER A 78 4.75 26.31 -12.99
CA SER A 78 3.91 25.36 -12.25
C SER A 78 2.44 25.64 -12.45
N LEU A 79 2.03 26.90 -12.44
CA LEU A 79 0.65 27.30 -12.74
C LEU A 79 0.25 26.85 -14.15
N LYS A 80 1.08 27.10 -15.16
CA LYS A 80 0.83 26.64 -16.54
C LYS A 80 0.64 25.14 -16.60
N LEU A 81 1.56 24.37 -16.03
CA LEU A 81 1.52 22.91 -16.05
C LEU A 81 0.33 22.31 -15.28
N LEU A 82 -0.13 23.00 -14.24
CA LEU A 82 -1.35 22.63 -13.51
C LEU A 82 -2.61 22.89 -14.34
N PHE A 83 -2.68 24.02 -15.06
CA PHE A 83 -3.81 24.36 -15.92
C PHE A 83 -3.90 23.48 -17.16
N ASP A 84 -2.77 23.12 -17.75
CA ASP A 84 -2.71 22.25 -18.92
C ASP A 84 -2.90 20.77 -18.56
N ALA A 85 -3.08 20.44 -17.26
CA ALA A 85 -3.14 19.08 -16.73
C ALA A 85 -1.91 18.21 -17.08
N GLU A 86 -0.80 18.83 -17.48
CA GLU A 86 0.45 18.16 -17.81
C GLU A 86 1.22 17.71 -16.56
N ARG A 87 1.00 18.38 -15.43
CA ARG A 87 1.55 18.01 -14.13
C ARG A 87 0.50 18.02 -13.03
N ARG A 88 0.64 17.07 -12.13
CA ARG A 88 -0.15 17.05 -10.89
C ARG A 88 0.51 17.96 -9.85
N PRO A 89 -0.26 18.54 -8.90
CA PRO A 89 0.30 19.40 -7.85
C PRO A 89 1.45 18.75 -7.07
N VAL A 90 1.36 17.44 -6.82
CA VAL A 90 2.41 16.67 -6.14
C VAL A 90 3.72 16.63 -6.92
N ASP A 91 3.66 16.50 -8.23
CA ASP A 91 4.85 16.48 -9.11
C ASP A 91 5.54 17.86 -9.11
N SER A 92 4.77 18.94 -8.95
CA SER A 92 5.29 20.29 -8.81
C SER A 92 6.01 20.52 -7.48
N VAL A 93 5.55 19.90 -6.38
CA VAL A 93 6.28 19.91 -5.09
C VAL A 93 7.62 19.18 -5.23
N TRP A 94 7.61 17.97 -5.81
CA TRP A 94 8.84 17.19 -6.04
C TRP A 94 9.84 17.88 -6.97
N ALA A 95 9.34 18.59 -7.97
CA ALA A 95 10.18 19.36 -8.88
C ALA A 95 10.73 20.67 -8.25
N GLY A 96 10.33 21.01 -7.02
CA GLY A 96 10.72 22.23 -6.32
C GLY A 96 10.08 23.50 -6.93
N SER A 97 9.05 23.35 -7.74
CA SER A 97 8.31 24.46 -8.38
C SER A 97 7.07 24.88 -7.58
N LEU A 98 6.74 24.13 -6.53
CA LEU A 98 5.76 24.46 -5.51
C LEU A 98 6.43 24.36 -4.14
N ASP A 99 6.59 25.49 -3.46
CA ASP A 99 7.15 25.54 -2.10
C ASP A 99 6.03 25.75 -1.08
N VAL A 100 5.97 24.87 -0.07
CA VAL A 100 4.94 24.89 0.98
C VAL A 100 5.63 24.97 2.33
N ARG A 101 5.35 26.02 3.09
CA ARG A 101 5.95 26.27 4.40
C ARG A 101 4.88 26.38 5.47
N GLY A 102 5.05 25.64 6.56
CA GLY A 102 4.13 25.60 7.69
C GLY A 102 4.36 24.39 8.55
N GLU A 103 3.67 24.30 9.67
CA GLU A 103 3.70 23.12 10.52
C GLU A 103 3.03 21.92 9.84
N ARG A 104 3.52 20.71 10.11
CA ARG A 104 3.08 19.49 9.43
C ARG A 104 1.55 19.25 9.46
N PRO A 105 0.83 19.45 10.58
CA PRO A 105 -0.62 19.30 10.62
C PRO A 105 -1.34 20.30 9.69
N ASP A 106 -0.89 21.54 9.67
CA ASP A 106 -1.49 22.63 8.89
C ASP A 106 -1.24 22.44 7.38
N VAL A 107 -0.04 21.97 7.01
CA VAL A 107 0.29 21.60 5.63
C VAL A 107 -0.60 20.44 5.17
N LEU A 108 -0.86 19.45 6.01
CA LEU A 108 -1.77 18.35 5.67
C LEU A 108 -3.23 18.80 5.54
N ALA A 109 -3.70 19.71 6.40
CA ALA A 109 -5.02 20.30 6.30
C ALA A 109 -5.19 21.12 5.00
N THR A 110 -4.18 21.91 4.65
CA THR A 110 -4.07 22.64 3.39
C THR A 110 -4.20 21.71 2.19
N TRP A 111 -3.44 20.63 2.20
CA TRP A 111 -3.44 19.64 1.12
C TRP A 111 -4.80 18.96 0.94
N ARG A 112 -5.46 18.60 2.06
CA ARG A 112 -6.82 18.04 2.04
C ARG A 112 -7.82 19.02 1.44
N CYS A 113 -7.77 20.29 1.84
CA CYS A 113 -8.62 21.34 1.30
C CYS A 113 -8.46 21.49 -0.23
N PHE A 114 -7.24 21.64 -0.72
CA PHE A 114 -6.96 21.72 -2.16
C PHE A 114 -7.39 20.47 -2.93
N SER A 115 -7.23 19.28 -2.34
CA SER A 115 -7.67 18.04 -2.96
C SER A 115 -9.18 18.00 -3.15
N VAL A 116 -9.96 18.41 -2.14
CA VAL A 116 -11.42 18.47 -2.20
C VAL A 116 -11.87 19.48 -3.28
N LEU A 117 -11.25 20.66 -3.31
CA LEU A 117 -11.56 21.69 -4.30
C LEU A 117 -11.23 21.24 -5.73
N ALA A 118 -10.02 20.73 -5.96
CA ALA A 118 -9.56 20.33 -7.29
C ALA A 118 -10.40 19.19 -7.88
N GLN A 119 -10.77 18.20 -7.06
CA GLN A 119 -11.56 17.05 -7.51
C GLN A 119 -12.93 17.43 -8.10
N ARG A 120 -13.56 18.47 -7.57
CA ARG A 120 -14.91 18.89 -7.98
C ARG A 120 -14.89 20.10 -8.87
N ALA A 121 -13.93 21.00 -8.68
CA ALA A 121 -13.80 22.21 -9.52
C ALA A 121 -13.48 21.86 -10.98
N SER A 122 -12.60 20.88 -11.22
CA SER A 122 -12.23 20.44 -12.57
C SER A 122 -13.41 19.83 -13.37
N GLY A 123 -14.44 19.32 -12.70
CA GLY A 123 -15.66 18.80 -13.33
C GLY A 123 -16.70 19.88 -13.70
N LEU A 124 -16.52 21.13 -13.26
CA LEU A 124 -17.46 22.22 -13.52
C LEU A 124 -17.07 22.99 -14.79
N ARG A 125 -17.89 22.91 -15.85
CA ARG A 125 -17.64 23.62 -17.14
C ARG A 125 -17.36 25.11 -16.96
N ALA A 126 -18.04 25.77 -16.02
CA ALA A 126 -17.83 27.20 -15.77
C ALA A 126 -16.45 27.49 -15.18
N VAL A 127 -15.94 26.63 -14.30
CA VAL A 127 -14.57 26.75 -13.75
C VAL A 127 -13.53 26.47 -14.83
N GLN A 128 -13.74 25.45 -15.66
CA GLN A 128 -12.88 25.18 -16.82
C GLN A 128 -12.81 26.39 -17.78
N ALA A 129 -13.95 27.01 -18.05
CA ALA A 129 -14.00 28.19 -18.90
C ALA A 129 -13.21 29.39 -18.31
N LEU A 130 -13.30 29.62 -16.99
CA LEU A 130 -12.51 30.63 -16.28
C LEU A 130 -11.00 30.37 -16.40
N TRP A 131 -10.58 29.14 -16.20
CA TRP A 131 -9.17 28.74 -16.26
C TRP A 131 -8.62 28.83 -17.70
N CYS A 132 -9.37 28.38 -18.70
CA CYS A 132 -8.97 28.50 -20.09
C CYS A 132 -8.85 29.96 -20.51
N SER A 133 -9.82 30.81 -20.17
CA SER A 133 -9.79 32.24 -20.48
C SER A 133 -8.60 32.97 -19.83
N TYR A 134 -8.27 32.65 -18.58
CA TYR A 134 -7.08 33.18 -17.90
C TYR A 134 -5.78 32.68 -18.54
N ARG A 135 -5.65 31.38 -18.76
CA ARG A 135 -4.50 30.78 -19.43
C ARG A 135 -4.19 31.41 -20.78
N ASP A 136 -5.22 31.51 -21.63
CA ASP A 136 -5.04 31.96 -23.00
C ASP A 136 -4.55 33.44 -23.06
N ARG A 137 -4.89 34.24 -22.04
CA ARG A 137 -4.38 35.61 -21.91
C ARG A 137 -2.95 35.69 -21.39
N GLN A 138 -2.55 34.76 -20.53
CA GLN A 138 -1.23 34.76 -19.86
C GLN A 138 -0.15 34.00 -20.66
N LEU A 139 -0.53 33.21 -21.67
CA LEU A 139 0.40 32.36 -22.43
C LEU A 139 1.59 33.16 -23.01
N ALA A 140 1.33 34.33 -23.56
CA ALA A 140 2.37 35.18 -24.13
C ALA A 140 3.37 35.73 -23.09
N GLN A 141 2.95 35.89 -21.83
CA GLN A 141 3.82 36.34 -20.74
C GLN A 141 4.60 35.17 -20.12
N TRP A 142 4.02 33.97 -20.11
CA TRP A 142 4.66 32.79 -19.51
C TRP A 142 5.73 32.15 -20.40
N ASP A 143 5.63 32.33 -21.73
CA ASP A 143 6.62 31.82 -22.69
C ASP A 143 7.73 32.86 -23.00
N ALA A 144 7.69 34.05 -22.43
CA ALA A 144 8.75 35.03 -22.57
C ALA A 144 10.03 34.59 -21.86
N PRO A 145 11.22 34.68 -22.51
CA PRO A 145 12.46 34.32 -21.87
C PRO A 145 12.70 35.21 -20.65
N VAL A 146 13.00 34.57 -19.49
CA VAL A 146 13.31 35.26 -18.24
C VAL A 146 14.53 36.16 -18.47
N GLN A 147 14.33 37.46 -18.59
CA GLN A 147 15.43 38.44 -18.51
C GLN A 147 16.01 38.37 -17.09
N ARG A 148 17.21 37.81 -16.99
CA ARG A 148 17.99 37.85 -15.74
C ARG A 148 18.34 39.30 -15.48
N HIS A 149 17.67 39.96 -14.55
CA HIS A 149 18.15 41.20 -13.98
C HIS A 149 19.45 40.93 -13.22
N ALA A 150 20.55 41.28 -13.90
CA ALA A 150 21.82 41.50 -13.22
C ALA A 150 21.71 42.85 -12.53
N SER A 151 21.84 42.83 -11.20
CA SER A 151 22.46 43.88 -10.37
C SER A 151 21.86 43.94 -8.98
N SER A 152 22.63 43.50 -8.02
CA SER A 152 22.88 44.28 -6.80
C SER A 152 24.08 43.69 -6.08
N PRO A 153 24.97 44.49 -5.47
CA PRO A 153 26.30 44.11 -5.02
C PRO A 153 26.26 43.27 -3.73
N GLU A 154 27.17 42.36 -3.72
CA GLU A 154 27.45 41.44 -2.61
C GLU A 154 27.74 42.19 -1.31
N ASN A 155 27.14 41.74 -0.23
CA ASN A 155 27.67 41.95 1.11
C ASN A 155 28.08 40.56 1.64
N PRO A 156 29.41 40.33 1.87
CA PRO A 156 29.89 39.00 2.23
C PRO A 156 29.99 38.88 3.74
N GLU A 157 28.92 38.49 4.39
CA GLU A 157 28.97 37.91 5.73
C GLU A 157 27.59 37.42 6.16
N LYS A 158 27.32 36.13 5.95
CA LYS A 158 26.58 35.24 6.86
C LYS A 158 26.31 33.87 6.24
N SER A 159 27.01 32.91 6.81
CA SER A 159 26.80 31.45 6.82
C SER A 159 26.50 30.69 5.52
N PRO A 160 27.27 29.61 5.24
CA PRO A 160 27.16 28.85 4.01
C PRO A 160 25.85 28.00 4.03
N ARG A 161 25.03 28.16 3.00
CA ARG A 161 23.93 27.24 2.70
C ARG A 161 24.49 25.88 2.32
N PRO A 162 24.05 24.75 2.94
CA PRO A 162 24.61 23.43 2.67
C PRO A 162 24.33 22.87 1.26
N THR A 163 23.49 23.53 0.48
CA THR A 163 22.93 22.99 -0.77
C THR A 163 23.80 23.13 -2.01
N ALA A 164 24.76 24.06 -2.04
CA ALA A 164 25.59 24.27 -3.23
C ALA A 164 26.73 23.23 -3.37
N ARG A 165 27.31 22.72 -2.26
CA ARG A 165 28.38 21.70 -2.28
C ARG A 165 27.88 20.30 -2.63
N LEU A 166 26.63 19.96 -2.33
CA LEU A 166 26.05 18.66 -2.69
C LEU A 166 25.71 18.55 -4.19
N ARG A 167 25.45 19.67 -4.88
CA ARG A 167 25.22 19.68 -6.33
C ARG A 167 26.50 19.50 -7.17
N GLN A 168 27.66 19.84 -6.66
CA GLN A 168 28.94 19.67 -7.37
C GLN A 168 29.60 18.31 -7.18
N GLN A 169 29.16 17.50 -6.21
CA GLN A 169 29.74 16.17 -5.95
C GLN A 169 28.85 14.99 -6.36
N ALA A 170 27.58 15.22 -6.70
CA ALA A 170 26.69 14.18 -7.22
C ALA A 170 26.63 14.27 -8.75
N HIS A 171 27.73 13.94 -9.40
CA HIS A 171 27.70 13.53 -10.81
C HIS A 171 27.06 12.15 -10.84
N TRP A 172 25.76 12.11 -11.12
CA TRP A 172 25.05 10.86 -11.38
C TRP A 172 25.20 10.53 -12.86
N PRO A 173 25.99 9.51 -13.23
CA PRO A 173 26.16 9.11 -14.65
C PRO A 173 24.85 8.77 -15.34
N ALA A 174 23.80 8.46 -14.57
CA ALA A 174 22.47 8.16 -15.09
C ALA A 174 21.75 9.37 -15.71
N LEU A 175 22.09 10.62 -15.35
CA LEU A 175 21.48 11.79 -15.96
C LEU A 175 22.11 12.13 -17.32
N ASP A 176 23.40 11.83 -17.52
CA ASP A 176 24.08 11.98 -18.82
C ASP A 176 23.59 10.94 -19.84
N TYR A 177 23.11 9.77 -19.35
CA TYR A 177 22.53 8.72 -20.19
C TYR A 177 21.16 9.09 -20.78
N LEU A 178 20.42 9.97 -20.12
CA LEU A 178 19.11 10.46 -20.61
C LEU A 178 19.24 11.54 -21.70
N ASP A 179 20.40 12.15 -21.86
CA ASP A 179 20.65 13.18 -22.86
C ASP A 179 21.31 12.64 -24.14
N GLN A 180 21.81 11.42 -24.11
CA GLN A 180 22.34 10.72 -25.28
C GLN A 180 21.21 9.92 -25.96
N ARG A 181 20.59 10.52 -26.98
CA ARG A 181 19.64 9.81 -27.86
C ARG A 181 20.35 8.67 -28.60
N HIS A 182 20.17 7.44 -28.10
CA HIS A 182 20.64 6.27 -28.82
C HIS A 182 19.72 6.01 -30.03
N PRO A 183 20.23 5.68 -31.23
CA PRO A 183 19.43 5.47 -32.45
C PRO A 183 18.43 4.32 -32.37
N LEU A 184 18.44 3.52 -31.27
CA LEU A 184 17.50 2.42 -31.03
C LEU A 184 16.25 2.86 -30.22
N ASP A 185 16.19 4.12 -29.77
CA ASP A 185 15.12 4.64 -28.91
C ASP A 185 14.04 5.37 -29.70
N ALA A 186 13.58 4.76 -30.77
CA ALA A 186 12.41 5.25 -31.50
C ALA A 186 11.08 5.02 -30.74
N GLU A 187 11.09 4.36 -29.57
CA GLU A 187 9.94 4.32 -28.68
C GLU A 187 10.14 5.35 -27.55
N PRO A 188 9.18 6.28 -27.32
CA PRO A 188 9.31 7.25 -26.24
C PRO A 188 9.35 6.53 -24.89
N LEU A 189 10.49 6.55 -24.23
CA LEU A 189 10.74 6.04 -22.88
C LEU A 189 9.82 6.62 -21.79
N LEU A 190 8.99 7.60 -22.15
CA LEU A 190 8.08 8.34 -21.29
C LEU A 190 6.65 8.36 -21.82
N GLN A 191 6.20 7.34 -22.54
CA GLN A 191 4.77 7.09 -22.48
C GLN A 191 4.51 6.45 -21.11
N PRO A 192 3.89 7.17 -20.12
CA PRO A 192 3.20 6.47 -19.06
C PRO A 192 2.35 5.45 -19.80
N SER A 193 2.46 4.18 -19.43
CA SER A 193 1.67 3.17 -20.12
C SER A 193 0.23 3.66 -20.06
N ARG A 194 -0.30 4.19 -21.19
CA ARG A 194 -1.67 4.72 -21.27
C ARG A 194 -2.67 3.71 -20.73
N SER A 195 -2.30 2.43 -20.71
CA SER A 195 -3.07 1.35 -20.11
C SER A 195 -3.31 1.46 -18.61
N LEU A 196 -2.43 2.08 -17.82
CA LEU A 196 -2.67 2.27 -16.37
C LEU A 196 -3.61 3.46 -16.09
N TRP A 197 -3.74 4.40 -17.04
CA TRP A 197 -4.45 5.66 -16.86
C TRP A 197 -5.62 5.88 -17.83
N ASP A 198 -5.90 4.92 -18.75
CA ASP A 198 -6.89 5.12 -19.81
C ASP A 198 -8.36 5.10 -19.33
N GLY A 199 -8.59 5.13 -18.03
CA GLY A 199 -9.94 5.24 -17.44
C GLY A 199 -10.90 4.11 -17.82
N ARG A 200 -10.47 3.15 -18.63
CA ARG A 200 -11.27 1.98 -18.93
C ARG A 200 -11.30 1.10 -17.69
N VAL A 201 -12.27 1.38 -16.84
CA VAL A 201 -12.83 0.36 -15.97
C VAL A 201 -13.13 -0.81 -16.88
N GLY A 202 -12.45 -1.93 -16.69
CA GLY A 202 -12.76 -3.16 -17.40
C GLY A 202 -14.26 -3.36 -17.34
N ALA A 203 -14.86 -3.96 -18.37
CA ALA A 203 -16.30 -4.11 -18.56
C ALA A 203 -17.03 -4.20 -17.23
N SER A 204 -18.07 -3.39 -17.05
CA SER A 204 -18.85 -3.31 -15.82
C SER A 204 -19.21 -4.73 -15.36
N TRP A 205 -18.68 -5.15 -14.24
CA TRP A 205 -18.89 -6.48 -13.67
C TRP A 205 -20.30 -6.63 -13.06
N GLY A 206 -21.21 -5.65 -13.33
CA GLY A 206 -22.58 -5.60 -12.82
C GLY A 206 -23.52 -6.73 -13.26
N ASP A 207 -23.16 -7.51 -14.30
CA ASP A 207 -23.99 -8.58 -14.84
C ASP A 207 -23.47 -10.00 -14.51
N HIS A 208 -22.58 -10.15 -13.51
CA HIS A 208 -22.11 -11.49 -13.14
C HIS A 208 -23.14 -12.23 -12.28
N PRO A 209 -23.45 -13.50 -12.64
CA PRO A 209 -24.28 -14.36 -11.81
C PRO A 209 -23.60 -14.54 -10.45
N ALA A 210 -24.37 -14.63 -9.39
CA ALA A 210 -24.03 -14.75 -7.98
C ALA A 210 -22.52 -14.67 -7.67
N ILE A 211 -22.05 -13.49 -7.25
CA ILE A 211 -20.62 -13.23 -6.94
C ILE A 211 -20.10 -14.20 -5.88
N PHE A 212 -20.97 -14.60 -4.95
CA PHE A 212 -20.69 -15.54 -3.88
C PHE A 212 -21.40 -16.87 -4.16
N ASP A 213 -20.66 -17.95 -3.99
CA ASP A 213 -21.15 -19.32 -4.05
C ASP A 213 -21.46 -19.82 -2.63
N ASP A 214 -22.29 -20.84 -2.50
CA ASP A 214 -22.50 -21.50 -1.21
C ASP A 214 -21.22 -22.19 -0.71
N ASP A 215 -20.34 -22.61 -1.64
CA ASP A 215 -19.00 -23.10 -1.33
C ASP A 215 -17.99 -21.93 -1.21
N LEU A 216 -17.45 -21.78 0.00
CA LEU A 216 -16.41 -20.79 0.30
C LEU A 216 -15.16 -20.97 -0.58
N GLN A 217 -14.77 -22.21 -0.88
CA GLN A 217 -13.56 -22.46 -1.68
C GLN A 217 -13.77 -22.00 -3.12
N GLU A 218 -14.92 -22.26 -3.71
CA GLU A 218 -15.25 -21.79 -5.04
C GLU A 218 -15.32 -20.26 -5.09
N THR A 219 -15.93 -19.64 -4.07
CA THR A 219 -15.93 -18.17 -3.91
C THR A 219 -14.50 -17.62 -3.88
N MET A 220 -13.62 -18.20 -3.05
CA MET A 220 -12.22 -17.75 -2.93
C MET A 220 -11.46 -17.92 -4.25
N GLN A 221 -11.65 -19.02 -4.98
CA GLN A 221 -10.99 -19.24 -6.27
C GLN A 221 -11.51 -18.26 -7.34
N ARG A 222 -12.79 -17.92 -7.33
CA ARG A 222 -13.38 -16.93 -8.24
C ARG A 222 -12.78 -15.55 -8.00
N MET A 223 -12.72 -15.10 -6.74
CA MET A 223 -12.11 -13.82 -6.38
C MET A 223 -10.62 -13.77 -6.75
N LYS A 224 -9.91 -14.88 -6.51
CA LYS A 224 -8.50 -15.00 -6.92
C LYS A 224 -8.35 -14.83 -8.43
N ARG A 225 -9.15 -15.54 -9.25
CA ARG A 225 -9.09 -15.43 -10.71
C ARG A 225 -9.26 -13.98 -11.17
N TRP A 226 -10.25 -13.26 -10.66
CA TRP A 226 -10.46 -11.85 -11.02
C TRP A 226 -9.24 -10.99 -10.75
N VAL A 227 -8.67 -11.13 -9.57
CA VAL A 227 -7.50 -10.34 -9.16
C VAL A 227 -6.27 -10.72 -9.97
N VAL A 228 -6.04 -12.01 -10.23
CA VAL A 228 -4.95 -12.49 -11.07
C VAL A 228 -5.09 -11.98 -12.51
N ASP A 229 -6.28 -12.03 -13.09
CA ASP A 229 -6.55 -11.53 -14.44
C ASP A 229 -6.27 -10.02 -14.55
N GLU A 230 -6.67 -9.23 -13.53
CA GLU A 230 -6.37 -7.79 -13.50
C GLU A 230 -4.87 -7.53 -13.38
N ILE A 231 -4.15 -8.26 -12.53
CA ILE A 231 -2.69 -8.16 -12.43
C ILE A 231 -2.03 -8.50 -13.78
N LEU A 232 -2.41 -9.62 -14.41
CA LEU A 232 -1.84 -10.07 -15.67
C LEU A 232 -2.11 -9.11 -16.82
N ARG A 233 -3.27 -8.42 -16.80
CA ARG A 233 -3.64 -7.38 -17.77
C ARG A 233 -2.73 -6.16 -17.64
N LEU A 234 -2.33 -5.80 -16.42
CA LEU A 234 -1.55 -4.59 -16.12
C LEU A 234 -0.04 -4.82 -16.20
N LEU A 235 0.44 -6.05 -16.00
CA LEU A 235 1.86 -6.33 -16.13
C LEU A 235 2.34 -6.18 -17.60
N PRO A 236 3.42 -5.43 -17.85
CA PRO A 236 3.93 -5.19 -19.20
C PRO A 236 4.29 -6.49 -19.93
N ARG A 237 4.02 -6.52 -21.25
CA ARG A 237 4.42 -7.65 -22.15
C ARG A 237 5.63 -7.32 -23.03
N ARG A 238 6.37 -6.26 -22.67
CA ARG A 238 7.56 -5.77 -23.37
C ARG A 238 8.86 -6.29 -22.74
N SER A 239 10.00 -5.99 -23.34
CA SER A 239 11.32 -6.22 -22.73
C SER A 239 11.52 -5.40 -21.44
N PRO A 240 12.22 -5.91 -20.41
CA PRO A 240 12.82 -7.25 -20.33
C PRO A 240 11.78 -8.30 -19.92
N ARG A 241 11.36 -9.12 -20.87
CA ARG A 241 10.25 -10.04 -20.64
C ARG A 241 10.67 -11.25 -19.81
N ALA A 242 11.67 -11.99 -20.31
CA ALA A 242 12.11 -13.26 -19.72
C ALA A 242 12.81 -13.06 -18.37
N GLU A 243 13.51 -11.93 -18.19
CA GLU A 243 14.33 -11.63 -17.02
C GLU A 243 13.53 -10.94 -15.89
N LEU A 244 12.29 -10.47 -16.17
CA LEU A 244 11.48 -9.78 -15.17
C LEU A 244 10.00 -10.16 -15.24
N TYR A 245 9.31 -9.75 -16.32
CA TYR A 245 7.83 -9.80 -16.32
C TYR A 245 7.27 -11.22 -16.37
N ASP A 246 7.92 -12.17 -17.04
CA ASP A 246 7.49 -13.56 -17.04
C ASP A 246 7.78 -14.24 -15.71
N LEU A 247 8.83 -13.85 -14.97
CA LEU A 247 9.11 -14.32 -13.62
C LEU A 247 8.03 -13.84 -12.62
N MET A 248 7.62 -12.57 -12.72
CA MET A 248 6.53 -12.02 -11.92
C MET A 248 5.21 -12.75 -12.22
N ARG A 249 4.90 -12.98 -13.52
CA ARG A 249 3.70 -13.72 -13.93
C ARG A 249 3.67 -15.14 -13.38
N ASP A 250 4.79 -15.86 -13.46
CA ASP A 250 4.87 -17.23 -12.95
C ASP A 250 4.44 -17.30 -11.47
N TYR A 251 4.91 -16.37 -10.63
CA TYR A 251 4.53 -16.36 -9.21
C TYR A 251 3.06 -16.02 -8.99
N VAL A 252 2.52 -15.05 -9.72
CA VAL A 252 1.12 -14.61 -9.60
C VAL A 252 0.14 -15.72 -9.97
N VAL A 253 0.45 -16.54 -11.00
CA VAL A 253 -0.44 -17.63 -11.45
C VAL A 253 -0.28 -18.92 -10.66
N ARG A 254 0.73 -19.05 -9.79
CA ARG A 254 0.89 -20.24 -8.95
C ARG A 254 -0.34 -20.44 -8.06
N GLU A 255 -0.69 -21.68 -7.82
CA GLU A 255 -1.84 -22.04 -6.97
C GLU A 255 -1.79 -21.35 -5.61
N GLY A 256 -2.96 -21.01 -5.08
CA GLY A 256 -3.13 -20.36 -3.79
C GLY A 256 -4.62 -20.25 -3.45
N LYS A 257 -4.94 -20.08 -2.17
CA LYS A 257 -6.32 -20.15 -1.67
C LYS A 257 -7.19 -18.94 -2.00
N GLY A 258 -6.61 -17.80 -2.38
CA GLY A 258 -7.37 -16.59 -2.68
C GLY A 258 -7.94 -15.86 -1.45
N LEU A 259 -7.39 -16.10 -0.27
CA LEU A 259 -7.91 -15.55 0.99
C LEU A 259 -7.89 -14.01 1.02
N ARG A 260 -6.78 -13.39 0.64
CA ARG A 260 -6.62 -11.92 0.64
C ARG A 260 -7.54 -11.21 -0.34
N PRO A 261 -7.60 -11.63 -1.62
CA PRO A 261 -8.59 -11.11 -2.56
C PRO A 261 -10.00 -11.18 -2.03
N THR A 262 -10.39 -12.33 -1.45
CA THR A 262 -11.74 -12.54 -0.95
C THR A 262 -12.03 -11.63 0.24
N LEU A 263 -11.13 -11.53 1.22
CA LEU A 263 -11.30 -10.61 2.36
C LEU A 263 -11.46 -9.16 1.89
N THR A 264 -10.63 -8.72 0.93
CA THR A 264 -10.67 -7.33 0.43
C THR A 264 -11.99 -7.03 -0.31
N ILE A 265 -12.37 -7.89 -1.26
CA ILE A 265 -13.57 -7.69 -2.08
C ILE A 265 -14.83 -7.87 -1.23
N ALA A 266 -14.90 -8.93 -0.41
CA ALA A 266 -16.05 -9.18 0.45
C ALA A 266 -16.24 -8.07 1.49
N THR A 267 -15.17 -7.50 2.08
CA THR A 267 -15.31 -6.37 3.00
C THR A 267 -15.83 -5.12 2.28
N CYS A 268 -15.32 -4.83 1.08
CA CYS A 268 -15.84 -3.72 0.28
C CYS A 268 -17.35 -3.88 0.03
N MET A 269 -17.76 -5.07 -0.40
CA MET A 269 -19.18 -5.35 -0.70
C MET A 269 -20.04 -5.39 0.57
N ALA A 270 -19.54 -5.93 1.67
CA ALA A 270 -20.26 -5.96 2.94
C ALA A 270 -20.61 -4.56 3.45
N LEU A 271 -19.80 -3.57 3.10
CA LEU A 271 -19.98 -2.15 3.42
C LEU A 271 -20.69 -1.35 2.31
N GLY A 272 -21.32 -2.04 1.34
CA GLY A 272 -22.09 -1.41 0.26
C GLY A 272 -21.27 -0.90 -0.92
N GLY A 273 -19.96 -1.18 -0.98
CA GLY A 273 -19.12 -0.88 -2.14
C GLY A 273 -19.31 -1.89 -3.27
N ALA A 274 -18.97 -1.50 -4.50
CA ALA A 274 -18.96 -2.41 -5.64
C ALA A 274 -17.71 -3.32 -5.63
N ALA A 275 -17.83 -4.54 -6.14
CA ALA A 275 -16.73 -5.50 -6.16
C ALA A 275 -15.51 -5.00 -6.97
N ASP A 276 -15.77 -4.42 -8.16
CA ASP A 276 -14.76 -3.88 -9.06
C ASP A 276 -13.94 -2.74 -8.42
N ALA A 277 -14.56 -2.01 -7.50
CA ALA A 277 -13.91 -0.96 -6.74
C ALA A 277 -12.75 -1.47 -5.87
N ALA A 278 -12.71 -2.76 -5.53
CA ALA A 278 -11.70 -3.37 -4.68
C ALA A 278 -10.67 -4.22 -5.45
N VAL A 279 -10.95 -4.62 -6.69
CA VAL A 279 -10.11 -5.58 -7.43
C VAL A 279 -8.66 -5.12 -7.59
N ARG A 280 -8.43 -3.85 -7.93
CA ARG A 280 -7.06 -3.31 -8.10
C ARG A 280 -6.31 -3.22 -6.77
N ALA A 281 -7.00 -2.83 -5.70
CA ALA A 281 -6.41 -2.79 -4.37
C ALA A 281 -6.08 -4.21 -3.87
N ALA A 282 -6.97 -5.18 -4.12
CA ALA A 282 -6.69 -6.60 -3.86
C ALA A 282 -5.52 -7.12 -4.71
N GLY A 283 -5.39 -6.65 -5.97
CA GLY A 283 -4.26 -6.95 -6.84
C GLY A 283 -2.93 -6.42 -6.29
N ALA A 284 -2.93 -5.22 -5.73
CA ALA A 284 -1.75 -4.67 -5.05
C ALA A 284 -1.32 -5.57 -3.87
N LEU A 285 -2.27 -6.00 -3.04
CA LEU A 285 -2.01 -6.92 -1.93
C LEU A 285 -1.42 -8.26 -2.40
N GLU A 286 -1.95 -8.83 -3.48
CA GLU A 286 -1.43 -10.09 -4.04
C GLU A 286 -0.03 -9.92 -4.63
N LEU A 287 0.28 -8.79 -5.27
CA LEU A 287 1.64 -8.51 -5.75
C LEU A 287 2.62 -8.34 -4.61
N PHE A 288 2.30 -7.56 -3.57
CA PHE A 288 3.13 -7.46 -2.38
C PHE A 288 3.34 -8.83 -1.74
N HIS A 289 2.27 -9.61 -1.58
CA HIS A 289 2.38 -10.96 -1.03
C HIS A 289 3.34 -11.83 -1.85
N ASN A 290 3.21 -11.85 -3.19
CA ASN A 290 4.09 -12.65 -4.02
C ASN A 290 5.54 -12.12 -3.99
N GLY A 291 5.77 -10.81 -3.93
CA GLY A 291 7.08 -10.21 -3.72
C GLY A 291 7.71 -10.64 -2.39
N PHE A 292 6.94 -10.60 -1.30
CA PHE A 292 7.39 -11.10 0.01
C PHE A 292 7.70 -12.60 -0.02
N LEU A 293 6.90 -13.42 -0.71
CA LEU A 293 7.18 -14.84 -0.84
C LEU A 293 8.49 -15.11 -1.59
N VAL A 294 8.79 -14.35 -2.65
CA VAL A 294 10.07 -14.50 -3.37
C VAL A 294 11.24 -14.18 -2.45
N HIS A 295 11.17 -13.09 -1.68
CA HIS A 295 12.22 -12.71 -0.75
C HIS A 295 12.32 -13.67 0.45
N ASP A 296 11.19 -14.16 0.95
CA ASP A 296 11.13 -15.16 2.02
C ASP A 296 11.76 -16.49 1.57
N ASP A 297 11.45 -16.95 0.35
CA ASP A 297 12.05 -18.16 -0.24
C ASP A 297 13.58 -18.06 -0.32
N ILE A 298 14.12 -16.88 -0.62
CA ILE A 298 15.58 -16.64 -0.64
C ILE A 298 16.14 -16.65 0.79
N ALA A 299 15.48 -15.95 1.71
CA ALA A 299 15.94 -15.83 3.10
C ALA A 299 15.92 -17.19 3.85
N ASP A 300 14.93 -18.03 3.53
CA ASP A 300 14.73 -19.36 4.10
C ASP A 300 15.49 -20.46 3.35
N GLU A 301 16.15 -20.14 2.23
CA GLU A 301 16.78 -21.10 1.30
C GLU A 301 15.79 -22.19 0.85
N SER A 302 14.51 -21.84 0.66
CA SER A 302 13.44 -22.78 0.31
C SER A 302 13.58 -23.24 -1.14
N THR A 303 13.54 -24.56 -1.39
CA THR A 303 13.73 -25.10 -2.75
C THR A 303 12.45 -25.12 -3.58
N HIS A 304 11.29 -25.27 -2.95
CA HIS A 304 9.99 -25.38 -3.63
C HIS A 304 8.92 -24.47 -3.00
N ARG A 305 8.02 -23.95 -3.85
CA ARG A 305 6.85 -23.17 -3.47
C ARG A 305 5.66 -23.55 -4.34
N ARG A 306 4.57 -24.01 -3.72
CA ARG A 306 3.34 -24.40 -4.42
C ARG A 306 3.61 -25.43 -5.53
N GLY A 307 4.38 -26.47 -5.20
CA GLY A 307 4.73 -27.57 -6.11
C GLY A 307 5.75 -27.24 -7.21
N LYS A 308 6.25 -26.00 -7.29
CA LYS A 308 7.25 -25.59 -8.29
C LYS A 308 8.56 -25.14 -7.61
N PRO A 309 9.72 -25.26 -8.29
CA PRO A 309 10.96 -24.67 -7.80
C PRO A 309 10.80 -23.17 -7.54
N THR A 310 11.48 -22.67 -6.52
CA THR A 310 11.53 -21.23 -6.23
C THR A 310 12.33 -20.47 -7.28
N LEU A 311 12.09 -19.15 -7.45
CA LEU A 311 12.76 -18.37 -8.51
C LEU A 311 14.28 -18.36 -8.34
N HIS A 312 14.81 -18.30 -7.11
CA HIS A 312 16.25 -18.27 -6.90
C HIS A 312 16.93 -19.61 -7.23
N ILE A 313 16.20 -20.73 -7.15
CA ILE A 313 16.70 -22.04 -7.62
C ILE A 313 16.68 -22.11 -9.15
N SER A 314 15.60 -21.64 -9.78
CA SER A 314 15.43 -21.76 -11.25
C SER A 314 16.21 -20.71 -12.04
N HIS A 315 16.36 -19.49 -11.51
CA HIS A 315 16.88 -18.32 -12.24
C HIS A 315 18.03 -17.60 -11.53
N GLY A 316 18.43 -18.07 -10.35
CA GLY A 316 19.46 -17.45 -9.53
C GLY A 316 18.94 -16.31 -8.65
N ILE A 317 19.70 -16.01 -7.59
CA ILE A 317 19.33 -15.03 -6.54
C ILE A 317 19.10 -13.65 -7.14
N GLY A 318 19.96 -13.18 -8.05
CA GLY A 318 19.90 -11.83 -8.60
C GLY A 318 18.56 -11.54 -9.33
N LEU A 319 18.13 -12.44 -10.21
CA LEU A 319 16.84 -12.28 -10.91
C LEU A 319 15.65 -12.47 -9.97
N ALA A 320 15.75 -13.35 -8.99
CA ALA A 320 14.69 -13.55 -8.00
C ALA A 320 14.47 -12.29 -7.14
N VAL A 321 15.54 -11.69 -6.60
CA VAL A 321 15.47 -10.42 -5.85
C VAL A 321 14.81 -9.35 -6.72
N ASN A 322 15.32 -9.16 -7.94
CA ASN A 322 14.81 -8.13 -8.86
C ASN A 322 13.33 -8.35 -9.23
N ALA A 323 12.89 -9.60 -9.39
CA ALA A 323 11.47 -9.91 -9.63
C ALA A 323 10.60 -9.57 -8.42
N GLY A 324 11.04 -9.86 -7.20
CA GLY A 324 10.35 -9.48 -5.96
C GLY A 324 10.24 -7.97 -5.80
N ASP A 325 11.32 -7.23 -6.05
CA ASP A 325 11.33 -5.76 -6.04
C ASP A 325 10.39 -5.20 -7.11
N GLY A 326 10.41 -5.78 -8.32
CA GLY A 326 9.49 -5.44 -9.39
C GLY A 326 8.02 -5.61 -8.98
N MET A 327 7.66 -6.73 -8.32
CA MET A 327 6.31 -6.96 -7.80
C MET A 327 5.89 -5.87 -6.80
N ASN A 328 6.79 -5.49 -5.88
CA ASN A 328 6.53 -4.43 -4.90
C ASN A 328 6.30 -3.08 -5.57
N LEU A 329 7.08 -2.72 -6.59
CA LEU A 329 6.89 -1.48 -7.36
C LEU A 329 5.56 -1.48 -8.12
N PHE A 330 5.24 -2.55 -8.83
CA PHE A 330 3.96 -2.68 -9.55
C PHE A 330 2.75 -2.72 -8.61
N ALA A 331 2.90 -3.20 -7.39
CA ALA A 331 1.86 -3.10 -6.37
C ALA A 331 1.55 -1.64 -6.01
N VAL A 332 2.57 -0.78 -5.89
CA VAL A 332 2.38 0.66 -5.71
C VAL A 332 1.64 1.27 -6.90
N ASP A 333 2.03 0.91 -8.13
CA ASP A 333 1.32 1.36 -9.35
C ASP A 333 -0.16 0.96 -9.33
N LEU A 334 -0.48 -0.26 -8.89
CA LEU A 334 -1.87 -0.72 -8.73
C LEU A 334 -2.65 0.11 -7.69
N VAL A 335 -2.04 0.46 -6.55
CA VAL A 335 -2.67 1.37 -5.59
C VAL A 335 -2.95 2.72 -6.23
N LEU A 336 -1.96 3.31 -6.91
CA LEU A 336 -2.08 4.61 -7.58
C LEU A 336 -3.10 4.58 -8.74
N SER A 337 -3.29 3.44 -9.41
CA SER A 337 -4.27 3.27 -10.48
C SER A 337 -5.73 3.42 -10.01
N ASN A 338 -5.98 3.49 -8.71
CA ASN A 338 -7.31 3.82 -8.16
C ASN A 338 -7.61 5.32 -8.16
N LEU A 339 -6.66 6.18 -8.51
CA LEU A 339 -6.83 7.64 -8.50
C LEU A 339 -8.01 8.15 -9.35
N PRO A 340 -8.26 7.65 -10.58
CA PRO A 340 -9.39 8.10 -11.40
C PRO A 340 -10.77 7.76 -10.80
N THR A 341 -10.87 6.66 -10.05
CA THR A 341 -12.14 6.18 -9.51
C THR A 341 -12.40 6.64 -8.08
N ARG A 342 -11.34 6.84 -7.27
CA ARG A 342 -11.43 7.16 -5.84
C ARG A 342 -10.98 8.56 -5.50
N GLY A 343 -10.38 9.26 -6.45
CA GLY A 343 -9.75 10.54 -6.21
C GLY A 343 -8.53 10.46 -5.30
N LEU A 344 -7.91 11.61 -5.07
CA LEU A 344 -6.64 11.69 -4.33
C LEU A 344 -6.79 11.22 -2.87
N ALA A 345 -7.82 11.68 -2.16
CA ALA A 345 -8.01 11.34 -0.75
C ALA A 345 -8.20 9.83 -0.53
N GLY A 346 -9.05 9.17 -1.33
CA GLY A 346 -9.26 7.72 -1.26
C GLY A 346 -8.01 6.93 -1.62
N THR A 347 -7.25 7.38 -2.63
CA THR A 347 -6.00 6.72 -3.04
C THR A 347 -4.90 6.88 -1.98
N LEU A 348 -4.79 8.06 -1.33
CA LEU A 348 -3.85 8.26 -0.23
C LEU A 348 -4.22 7.43 1.00
N ALA A 349 -5.52 7.26 1.30
CA ALA A 349 -5.97 6.38 2.36
C ALA A 349 -5.59 4.90 2.06
N LEU A 350 -5.79 4.43 0.83
CA LEU A 350 -5.30 3.11 0.40
C LEU A 350 -3.79 2.98 0.55
N MET A 351 -3.04 3.97 0.10
CA MET A 351 -1.58 3.98 0.21
C MET A 351 -1.12 3.93 1.67
N HIS A 352 -1.79 4.68 2.55
CA HIS A 352 -1.49 4.66 3.99
C HIS A 352 -1.65 3.27 4.59
N GLU A 353 -2.78 2.58 4.31
CA GLU A 353 -3.04 1.22 4.79
C GLU A 353 -2.02 0.22 4.24
N VAL A 354 -1.70 0.31 2.94
CA VAL A 354 -0.70 -0.56 2.30
C VAL A 354 0.69 -0.32 2.87
N MET A 355 1.12 0.93 3.05
CA MET A 355 2.44 1.25 3.63
C MET A 355 2.55 0.84 5.09
N HIS A 356 1.46 0.94 5.86
CA HIS A 356 1.41 0.42 7.23
C HIS A 356 1.61 -1.09 7.23
N MET A 357 0.85 -1.82 6.42
CA MET A 357 0.97 -3.26 6.24
C MET A 357 2.41 -3.69 5.86
N CYS A 358 3.01 -3.03 4.87
CA CYS A 358 4.38 -3.34 4.43
C CYS A 358 5.39 -3.17 5.58
N ARG A 359 5.28 -2.07 6.33
CA ARG A 359 6.16 -1.81 7.48
C ARG A 359 6.03 -2.90 8.54
N GLU A 360 4.80 -3.23 8.93
CA GLU A 360 4.53 -4.29 9.90
C GLU A 360 5.13 -5.62 9.43
N THR A 361 4.94 -5.97 8.15
CA THR A 361 5.44 -7.22 7.57
C THR A 361 6.97 -7.30 7.59
N VAL A 362 7.65 -6.24 7.16
CA VAL A 362 9.13 -6.18 7.13
C VAL A 362 9.71 -6.22 8.56
N GLU A 363 9.08 -5.53 9.52
CA GLU A 363 9.48 -5.60 10.93
C GLU A 363 9.28 -7.00 11.51
N GLY A 364 8.17 -7.67 11.17
CA GLY A 364 7.91 -9.06 11.59
C GLY A 364 8.96 -10.03 11.07
N GLN A 365 9.31 -9.93 9.78
CA GLN A 365 10.37 -10.70 9.16
C GLN A 365 11.74 -10.45 9.83
N ALA A 366 12.05 -9.18 10.12
CA ALA A 366 13.28 -8.82 10.81
C ALA A 366 13.38 -9.41 12.23
N ILE A 367 12.26 -9.49 12.96
CA ILE A 367 12.20 -10.13 14.29
C ILE A 367 12.54 -11.61 14.16
N GLU A 368 11.90 -12.35 13.23
CA GLU A 368 12.12 -13.77 13.02
C GLU A 368 13.57 -14.07 12.62
N LEU A 369 14.08 -13.40 11.59
CA LEU A 369 15.46 -13.54 11.13
C LEU A 369 16.46 -13.17 12.25
N GLY A 370 16.11 -12.18 13.08
CA GLY A 370 16.91 -11.79 14.24
C GLY A 370 16.98 -12.89 15.30
N TRP A 371 15.91 -13.64 15.54
CA TRP A 371 15.92 -14.79 16.45
C TRP A 371 16.78 -15.94 15.90
N ILE A 372 16.62 -16.24 14.60
CA ILE A 372 17.41 -17.29 13.93
C ILE A 372 18.90 -16.95 13.99
N ARG A 373 19.28 -15.74 13.56
CA ARG A 373 20.68 -15.28 13.52
C ARG A 373 21.38 -15.32 14.89
N ARG A 374 20.67 -14.91 15.94
CA ARG A 374 21.19 -14.91 17.31
C ARG A 374 21.00 -16.25 18.04
N ASN A 375 20.40 -17.22 17.38
CA ASN A 375 20.02 -18.51 17.95
C ASN A 375 19.23 -18.37 19.27
N VAL A 376 18.28 -17.43 19.32
CA VAL A 376 17.44 -17.18 20.49
C VAL A 376 16.08 -17.83 20.28
N VAL A 377 15.61 -18.56 21.28
CA VAL A 377 14.22 -19.02 21.38
C VAL A 377 13.51 -18.10 22.39
N PRO A 378 12.44 -17.40 21.99
CA PRO A 378 11.66 -16.57 22.89
C PRO A 378 11.10 -17.39 24.06
N ARG A 379 10.80 -16.72 25.17
CA ARG A 379 10.30 -17.41 26.39
C ARG A 379 8.78 -17.36 26.53
N ARG A 380 8.12 -16.42 25.87
CA ARG A 380 6.68 -16.17 26.02
C ARG A 380 5.98 -16.31 24.68
N ASP A 381 4.77 -16.84 24.70
CA ASP A 381 3.91 -16.90 23.52
C ASP A 381 3.59 -15.50 22.96
N ALA A 382 3.52 -14.49 23.84
CA ALA A 382 3.32 -13.09 23.42
C ALA A 382 4.41 -12.58 22.47
N ASP A 383 5.64 -13.07 22.59
CA ASP A 383 6.74 -12.71 21.68
C ASP A 383 6.49 -13.30 20.27
N TYR A 384 6.04 -14.58 20.22
CA TYR A 384 5.61 -15.22 18.97
C TYR A 384 4.36 -14.54 18.39
N HIS A 385 3.35 -14.25 19.23
CA HIS A 385 2.13 -13.55 18.76
C HIS A 385 2.47 -12.21 18.12
N ARG A 386 3.39 -11.44 18.72
CA ARG A 386 3.84 -10.16 18.16
C ARG A 386 4.55 -10.36 16.82
N MET A 387 5.44 -11.31 16.70
CA MET A 387 6.15 -11.61 15.46
C MET A 387 5.18 -12.08 14.38
N SER A 388 4.32 -13.04 14.68
CA SER A 388 3.33 -13.61 13.78
C SER A 388 2.30 -12.56 13.32
N LEU A 389 1.82 -11.71 14.24
CA LEU A 389 0.94 -10.60 13.89
C LEU A 389 1.60 -9.67 12.87
N LYS A 390 2.85 -9.26 13.14
CA LYS A 390 3.58 -8.35 12.25
C LYS A 390 3.90 -9.02 10.91
N LYS A 391 4.51 -10.21 10.92
CA LYS A 391 4.96 -10.91 9.71
C LYS A 391 3.80 -11.35 8.82
N THR A 392 2.70 -11.84 9.40
CA THR A 392 1.64 -12.53 8.65
C THR A 392 0.24 -11.95 8.90
N GLY A 393 -0.10 -11.63 10.14
CA GLY A 393 -1.47 -11.24 10.52
C GLY A 393 -1.93 -9.96 9.81
N TRP A 394 -1.07 -8.96 9.72
CA TRP A 394 -1.38 -7.72 9.01
C TRP A 394 -1.70 -7.97 7.54
N TYR A 395 -0.78 -8.48 6.75
CA TYR A 395 -1.00 -8.60 5.31
C TYR A 395 -1.98 -9.70 4.90
N THR A 396 -2.22 -10.69 5.78
CA THR A 396 -3.11 -11.82 5.46
C THR A 396 -4.56 -11.58 5.86
N CYS A 397 -4.80 -10.93 7.00
CA CYS A 397 -6.14 -10.83 7.59
C CYS A 397 -6.59 -9.38 7.83
N ILE A 398 -5.79 -8.56 8.52
CA ILE A 398 -6.22 -7.22 8.94
C ILE A 398 -6.28 -6.26 7.76
N SER A 399 -5.15 -6.06 7.07
CA SER A 399 -5.07 -5.07 5.98
C SER A 399 -5.99 -5.37 4.79
N PRO A 400 -6.22 -6.63 4.37
CA PRO A 400 -7.24 -6.92 3.36
C PRO A 400 -8.62 -6.36 3.72
N CYS A 401 -9.06 -6.51 4.98
CA CYS A 401 -10.34 -5.99 5.43
C CYS A 401 -10.35 -4.46 5.50
N ARG A 402 -9.32 -3.84 6.10
CA ARG A 402 -9.20 -2.38 6.18
C ARG A 402 -9.16 -1.74 4.78
N ILE A 403 -8.37 -2.29 3.87
CA ILE A 403 -8.29 -1.86 2.47
C ILE A 403 -9.63 -2.03 1.76
N GLY A 404 -10.33 -3.15 1.97
CA GLY A 404 -11.69 -3.36 1.47
C GLY A 404 -12.68 -2.31 1.98
N ALA A 405 -12.60 -1.95 3.27
CA ALA A 405 -13.40 -0.89 3.87
C ALA A 405 -13.09 0.49 3.27
N VAL A 406 -11.81 0.83 3.08
CA VAL A 406 -11.41 2.05 2.36
C VAL A 406 -11.94 2.02 0.92
N CYS A 407 -11.95 0.85 0.27
CA CYS A 407 -12.56 0.67 -1.04
C CYS A 407 -14.08 0.91 -1.05
N ALA A 408 -14.79 0.70 0.03
CA ALA A 408 -16.20 1.07 0.19
C ALA A 408 -16.42 2.55 0.53
N GLY A 409 -15.36 3.33 0.74
CA GLY A 409 -15.44 4.74 1.11
C GLY A 409 -15.34 5.01 2.61
N VAL A 410 -15.06 3.99 3.43
CA VAL A 410 -14.82 4.17 4.87
C VAL A 410 -13.44 4.76 5.09
N THR A 411 -13.38 5.96 5.65
CA THR A 411 -12.13 6.69 5.96
C THR A 411 -12.00 7.04 7.44
N ASP A 412 -13.03 6.74 8.25
CA ASP A 412 -12.99 6.94 9.69
C ASP A 412 -12.06 5.89 10.34
N PRO A 413 -10.95 6.30 10.98
CA PRO A 413 -10.03 5.38 11.63
C PRO A 413 -10.70 4.52 12.71
N ALA A 414 -11.68 5.06 13.43
CA ALA A 414 -12.37 4.31 14.49
C ALA A 414 -13.22 3.14 13.94
N LEU A 415 -13.74 3.28 12.73
CA LEU A 415 -14.42 2.17 12.04
C LEU A 415 -13.44 1.16 11.46
N LEU A 416 -12.29 1.62 10.93
CA LEU A 416 -11.24 0.74 10.44
C LEU A 416 -10.64 -0.11 11.57
N ASP A 417 -10.42 0.48 12.74
CA ASP A 417 -9.85 -0.20 13.90
C ASP A 417 -10.76 -1.32 14.44
N ARG A 418 -12.05 -1.34 14.09
CA ARG A 418 -12.96 -2.43 14.47
C ARG A 418 -12.62 -3.77 13.83
N PHE A 419 -11.89 -3.76 12.70
CA PHE A 419 -11.40 -4.99 12.07
C PHE A 419 -10.18 -5.57 12.78
N ASP A 420 -9.43 -4.76 13.54
CA ASP A 420 -8.11 -5.14 14.03
C ASP A 420 -8.14 -6.31 15.01
N GLU A 421 -8.94 -6.25 16.08
CA GLU A 421 -8.90 -7.26 17.14
C GLU A 421 -9.40 -8.62 16.67
N CYS A 422 -10.49 -8.65 15.91
CA CYS A 422 -11.03 -9.86 15.31
C CYS A 422 -9.98 -10.54 14.41
N PHE A 423 -9.46 -9.81 13.42
CA PHE A 423 -8.56 -10.37 12.43
C PHE A 423 -7.12 -10.51 12.93
N ARG A 424 -6.73 -9.84 14.01
CA ARG A 424 -5.51 -10.12 14.75
C ARG A 424 -5.51 -11.53 15.35
N LEU A 425 -6.59 -11.88 16.04
CA LEU A 425 -6.73 -13.20 16.67
C LEU A 425 -6.80 -14.32 15.62
N ILE A 426 -7.59 -14.09 14.57
CA ILE A 426 -7.72 -15.03 13.43
C ILE A 426 -6.38 -15.19 12.70
N GLY A 427 -5.65 -14.10 12.45
CA GLY A 427 -4.35 -14.13 11.76
C GLY A 427 -3.27 -14.87 12.54
N ILE A 428 -3.22 -14.71 13.87
CA ILE A 428 -2.29 -15.46 14.73
C ILE A 428 -2.66 -16.94 14.75
N ALA A 429 -3.96 -17.26 14.90
CA ALA A 429 -4.44 -18.64 14.86
C ALA A 429 -4.12 -19.32 13.52
N PHE A 430 -4.32 -18.62 12.42
CA PHE A 430 -3.99 -19.08 11.07
C PHE A 430 -2.50 -19.43 10.94
N GLN A 431 -1.61 -18.57 11.44
CA GLN A 431 -0.16 -18.82 11.39
C GLN A 431 0.23 -20.02 12.26
N ILE A 432 -0.33 -20.16 13.47
CA ILE A 432 -0.06 -21.32 14.34
C ILE A 432 -0.49 -22.62 13.63
N GLN A 433 -1.65 -22.62 12.97
CA GLN A 433 -2.10 -23.79 12.20
C GLN A 433 -1.20 -24.09 11.00
N ASP A 434 -0.73 -23.06 10.28
CA ASP A 434 0.25 -23.24 9.20
C ASP A 434 1.55 -23.86 9.72
N ASP A 435 2.05 -23.42 10.86
CA ASP A 435 3.24 -23.97 11.51
C ASP A 435 3.02 -25.45 11.95
N VAL A 436 1.82 -25.79 12.46
CA VAL A 436 1.44 -27.17 12.80
C VAL A 436 1.39 -28.05 11.56
N LEU A 437 0.72 -27.57 10.50
CA LEU A 437 0.61 -28.30 9.22
C LEU A 437 1.96 -28.55 8.56
N ASN A 438 2.94 -27.67 8.74
CA ASN A 438 4.31 -27.91 8.26
C ASN A 438 4.96 -29.12 8.95
N LEU A 439 4.58 -29.44 10.21
CA LEU A 439 5.17 -30.53 10.97
C LEU A 439 4.43 -31.85 10.81
N ILE A 440 3.10 -31.85 10.72
CA ILE A 440 2.27 -33.07 10.75
C ILE A 440 1.28 -33.15 9.57
N GLY A 441 1.22 -32.15 8.70
CA GLY A 441 0.34 -32.15 7.54
C GLY A 441 0.79 -33.09 6.43
N ASP A 442 -0.16 -33.47 5.58
CA ASP A 442 0.11 -34.26 4.37
C ASP A 442 0.90 -33.40 3.36
N THR A 443 2.10 -33.84 3.02
CA THR A 443 3.02 -33.14 2.11
C THR A 443 2.42 -32.90 0.72
N ASP A 444 1.62 -33.84 0.22
CA ASP A 444 1.01 -33.74 -1.10
C ASP A 444 -0.06 -32.64 -1.16
N ARG A 445 -0.70 -32.35 -0.01
CA ARG A 445 -1.70 -31.28 0.13
C ARG A 445 -1.09 -29.93 0.49
N TYR A 446 0.05 -29.91 1.20
CA TYR A 446 0.64 -28.68 1.69
C TYR A 446 1.54 -27.98 0.65
N GLY A 447 2.13 -28.75 -0.28
CA GLY A 447 2.94 -28.22 -1.39
C GLY A 447 4.27 -27.56 -0.98
N LYS A 448 4.75 -27.82 0.25
CA LYS A 448 6.05 -27.41 0.78
C LYS A 448 6.83 -28.64 1.25
N GLU A 449 8.14 -28.44 1.47
CA GLU A 449 9.01 -29.46 2.08
C GLU A 449 8.51 -29.82 3.49
N ALA A 450 8.39 -31.12 3.76
CA ALA A 450 8.04 -31.61 5.10
C ALA A 450 9.09 -31.17 6.12
N LEU A 451 8.65 -30.72 7.30
CA LEU A 451 9.52 -30.23 8.37
C LEU A 451 10.41 -29.05 7.96
N GLY A 452 10.06 -28.34 6.88
CA GLY A 452 10.83 -27.23 6.35
C GLY A 452 11.09 -26.14 7.40
N ASP A 453 10.09 -25.79 8.22
CA ASP A 453 10.22 -24.79 9.28
C ASP A 453 11.29 -25.16 10.34
N LEU A 454 11.48 -26.46 10.61
CA LEU A 454 12.55 -26.94 11.51
C LEU A 454 13.93 -26.86 10.85
N LEU A 455 14.00 -27.20 9.56
CA LEU A 455 15.24 -27.07 8.77
C LEU A 455 15.64 -25.59 8.63
N GLU A 456 14.69 -24.70 8.39
CA GLU A 456 14.88 -23.24 8.34
C GLU A 456 15.23 -22.68 9.72
N GLY A 457 14.86 -23.35 10.78
CA GLY A 457 15.14 -22.97 12.15
C GLY A 457 14.17 -21.91 12.68
N LYS A 458 12.91 -21.94 12.24
CA LYS A 458 11.86 -21.04 12.74
C LYS A 458 11.59 -21.25 14.23
N ARG A 459 11.28 -20.17 14.91
CA ARG A 459 11.00 -20.14 16.36
C ARG A 459 9.49 -20.11 16.60
N THR A 460 8.83 -21.21 16.19
CA THR A 460 7.38 -21.37 16.32
C THR A 460 6.92 -21.44 17.77
N VAL A 461 5.63 -21.31 18.02
CA VAL A 461 5.06 -21.47 19.37
C VAL A 461 5.33 -22.86 19.94
N MET A 462 5.43 -23.89 19.08
CA MET A 462 5.79 -25.26 19.48
C MET A 462 7.22 -25.33 19.99
N MET A 463 8.15 -24.65 19.36
CA MET A 463 9.54 -24.54 19.81
C MET A 463 9.62 -23.79 21.15
N ILE A 464 8.86 -22.71 21.32
CA ILE A 464 8.78 -21.96 22.59
C ILE A 464 8.26 -22.85 23.71
N HIS A 465 7.19 -23.61 23.45
CA HIS A 465 6.62 -24.56 24.41
C HIS A 465 7.63 -25.65 24.79
N LEU A 466 8.31 -26.26 23.81
CA LEU A 466 9.37 -27.22 24.02
C LEU A 466 10.47 -26.66 24.96
N PHE A 467 10.96 -25.46 24.68
CA PHE A 467 12.01 -24.84 25.51
C PHE A 467 11.54 -24.45 26.92
N ARG A 468 10.24 -24.34 27.16
CA ARG A 468 9.71 -24.14 28.51
C ARG A 468 9.68 -25.47 29.32
N HIS A 469 9.28 -26.57 28.68
CA HIS A 469 8.90 -27.80 29.37
C HIS A 469 9.94 -28.92 29.30
N ALA A 470 10.83 -28.94 28.28
CA ALA A 470 11.87 -29.97 28.18
C ALA A 470 12.94 -29.84 29.28
N ASP A 471 13.63 -30.95 29.55
CA ASP A 471 14.78 -30.97 30.45
C ASP A 471 16.01 -30.24 29.86
N ALA A 472 17.04 -30.05 30.69
CA ALA A 472 18.25 -29.32 30.31
C ALA A 472 19.02 -30.01 29.17
N ARG A 473 19.02 -31.35 29.10
CA ARG A 473 19.72 -32.13 28.08
C ARG A 473 19.05 -31.94 26.70
N VAL A 474 17.72 -32.07 26.65
CA VAL A 474 16.94 -31.81 25.43
C VAL A 474 17.11 -30.36 24.97
N LYS A 475 16.98 -29.38 25.87
CA LYS A 475 17.21 -27.95 25.53
C LYS A 475 18.59 -27.72 24.93
N ALA A 476 19.65 -28.27 25.55
CA ALA A 476 21.01 -28.13 25.04
C ALA A 476 21.18 -28.77 23.66
N ARG A 477 20.56 -29.93 23.41
CA ARG A 477 20.58 -30.60 22.11
C ARG A 477 19.84 -29.80 21.05
N MET A 478 18.64 -29.32 21.33
CA MET A 478 17.84 -28.48 20.42
C MET A 478 18.54 -27.16 20.10
N THR A 479 19.21 -26.56 21.07
CA THR A 479 20.02 -25.33 20.86
C THR A 479 21.15 -25.59 19.85
N LYS A 480 21.84 -26.75 19.96
CA LYS A 480 22.90 -27.12 19.01
C LYS A 480 22.36 -27.33 17.60
N ILE A 481 21.24 -28.03 17.43
CA ILE A 481 20.60 -28.23 16.12
C ILE A 481 20.15 -26.90 15.54
N ASN A 482 19.51 -26.05 16.34
CA ASN A 482 19.04 -24.74 15.90
C ASN A 482 20.18 -23.81 15.44
N ALA A 483 21.37 -23.93 16.01
CA ALA A 483 22.56 -23.15 15.64
C ALA A 483 23.18 -23.58 14.31
N MET A 484 22.80 -24.74 13.77
CA MET A 484 23.34 -25.23 12.50
C MET A 484 22.76 -24.38 11.33
N PRO A 485 23.57 -24.06 10.32
CA PRO A 485 23.05 -23.51 9.07
C PRO A 485 22.15 -24.54 8.38
N ARG A 486 21.16 -24.07 7.60
CA ARG A 486 20.21 -24.96 6.89
C ARG A 486 20.92 -26.06 6.11
N SER A 487 21.98 -25.72 5.38
CA SER A 487 22.77 -26.66 4.56
C SER A 487 23.41 -27.81 5.34
N ARG A 488 23.53 -27.72 6.67
CA ARG A 488 24.05 -28.78 7.55
C ARG A 488 22.97 -29.49 8.35
N LYS A 489 21.74 -28.98 8.37
CA LYS A 489 20.62 -29.68 9.00
C LYS A 489 20.14 -30.77 8.07
N THR A 490 19.98 -31.97 8.62
CA THR A 490 19.49 -33.13 7.88
C THR A 490 18.06 -33.45 8.29
N GLN A 491 17.38 -34.25 7.49
CA GLN A 491 16.04 -34.77 7.82
C GLN A 491 16.01 -35.42 9.19
N ALA A 492 17.04 -36.19 9.56
CA ALA A 492 17.16 -36.80 10.88
C ALA A 492 17.21 -35.78 12.03
N HIS A 493 17.83 -34.62 11.83
CA HIS A 493 17.78 -33.52 12.81
C HIS A 493 16.37 -32.96 12.98
N ALA A 494 15.62 -32.77 11.88
CA ALA A 494 14.25 -32.30 11.93
C ALA A 494 13.32 -33.32 12.62
N GLU A 495 13.49 -34.62 12.32
CA GLU A 495 12.75 -35.73 12.98
C GLU A 495 13.05 -35.80 14.48
N GLU A 496 14.33 -35.60 14.88
CA GLU A 496 14.71 -35.53 16.30
C GLU A 496 14.00 -34.35 17.00
N MET A 497 13.93 -33.19 16.36
CA MET A 497 13.22 -32.01 16.89
C MET A 497 11.71 -32.27 16.98
N LEU A 498 11.11 -32.89 15.95
CA LEU A 498 9.69 -33.25 15.95
C LEU A 498 9.37 -34.23 17.08
N ALA A 499 10.17 -35.30 17.26
CA ALA A 499 9.98 -36.26 18.32
C ALA A 499 10.05 -35.60 19.72
N ALA A 500 10.97 -34.66 19.92
CA ALA A 500 11.05 -33.90 21.17
C ALA A 500 9.79 -33.03 21.39
N MET A 501 9.27 -32.37 20.33
CA MET A 501 8.02 -31.59 20.40
C MET A 501 6.81 -32.47 20.70
N GLN A 502 6.72 -33.66 20.11
CA GLN A 502 5.66 -34.65 20.37
C GLN A 502 5.70 -35.12 21.82
N HIS A 503 6.90 -35.52 22.30
CA HIS A 503 7.09 -35.97 23.68
C HIS A 503 6.70 -34.91 24.71
N CYS A 504 7.02 -33.64 24.47
CA CYS A 504 6.64 -32.53 25.34
C CYS A 504 5.19 -32.03 25.15
N GLY A 505 4.40 -32.63 24.27
CA GLY A 505 3.03 -32.20 23.99
C GLY A 505 2.93 -30.84 23.29
N SER A 506 4.02 -30.36 22.64
CA SER A 506 4.10 -29.02 22.07
C SER A 506 3.15 -28.82 20.87
N ILE A 507 2.90 -29.88 20.11
CA ILE A 507 1.97 -29.82 18.96
C ILE A 507 0.53 -29.69 19.47
N ASN A 508 0.11 -30.49 20.42
CA ASN A 508 -1.23 -30.41 21.01
C ASN A 508 -1.47 -29.05 21.69
N TYR A 509 -0.43 -28.50 22.33
CA TYR A 509 -0.47 -27.15 22.86
C TYR A 509 -0.76 -26.10 21.79
N ALA A 510 -0.05 -26.17 20.67
CA ALA A 510 -0.23 -25.23 19.55
C ALA A 510 -1.63 -25.33 18.94
N ILE A 511 -2.14 -26.55 18.74
CA ILE A 511 -3.50 -26.79 18.23
C ILE A 511 -4.53 -26.16 19.17
N ALA A 512 -4.47 -26.45 20.47
CA ALA A 512 -5.39 -25.92 21.46
C ALA A 512 -5.31 -24.37 21.55
N LEU A 513 -4.11 -23.80 21.41
CA LEU A 513 -3.92 -22.36 21.40
C LEU A 513 -4.52 -21.72 20.14
N ALA A 514 -4.32 -22.29 18.96
CA ALA A 514 -4.91 -21.84 17.71
C ALA A 514 -6.45 -21.84 17.78
N ASP A 515 -7.04 -22.93 18.25
CA ASP A 515 -8.49 -23.07 18.42
C ASP A 515 -9.04 -22.01 19.37
N LYS A 516 -8.38 -21.81 20.51
CA LYS A 516 -8.77 -20.77 21.49
C LYS A 516 -8.77 -19.38 20.85
N LEU A 517 -7.70 -19.01 20.14
CA LEU A 517 -7.57 -17.70 19.50
C LEU A 517 -8.60 -17.52 18.39
N ALA A 518 -8.82 -18.55 17.56
CA ALA A 518 -9.80 -18.51 16.49
C ALA A 518 -11.23 -18.34 17.02
N HIS A 519 -11.62 -19.09 18.07
CA HIS A 519 -12.92 -18.91 18.72
C HIS A 519 -13.09 -17.51 19.34
N GLN A 520 -12.04 -16.95 19.93
CA GLN A 520 -12.07 -15.57 20.42
C GLN A 520 -12.23 -14.59 19.24
N GLY A 521 -11.52 -14.80 18.13
CA GLY A 521 -11.63 -14.00 16.93
C GLY A 521 -13.06 -13.97 16.37
N VAL A 522 -13.72 -15.13 16.30
CA VAL A 522 -15.12 -15.21 15.87
C VAL A 522 -16.05 -14.43 16.81
N LYS A 523 -15.86 -14.52 18.13
CA LYS A 523 -16.65 -13.70 19.09
C LYS A 523 -16.46 -12.21 18.87
N HIS A 524 -15.22 -11.78 18.63
CA HIS A 524 -14.94 -10.39 18.29
C HIS A 524 -15.55 -9.99 16.94
N PHE A 525 -15.55 -10.87 15.93
CA PHE A 525 -16.21 -10.63 14.65
C PHE A 525 -17.68 -10.26 14.85
N GLU A 526 -18.43 -11.06 15.61
CA GLU A 526 -19.86 -10.81 15.83
C GLU A 526 -20.10 -9.53 16.64
N ARG A 527 -19.25 -9.24 17.61
CA ARG A 527 -19.39 -8.04 18.47
C ARG A 527 -18.97 -6.76 17.74
N ASP A 528 -17.76 -6.76 17.17
CA ASP A 528 -17.09 -5.54 16.70
C ASP A 528 -17.56 -5.15 15.29
N LEU A 529 -17.94 -6.15 14.46
CA LEU A 529 -18.48 -5.94 13.11
C LEU A 529 -20.02 -6.02 13.06
N GLY A 530 -20.69 -5.92 14.21
CA GLY A 530 -22.15 -5.85 14.31
C GLY A 530 -22.76 -4.64 13.60
N PHE A 531 -21.96 -3.59 13.33
CA PHE A 531 -22.40 -2.40 12.60
C PHE A 531 -22.56 -2.63 11.08
N ILE A 532 -22.00 -3.71 10.55
CA ILE A 532 -22.18 -4.11 9.14
C ILE A 532 -23.49 -4.86 9.03
N ASP A 533 -24.34 -4.47 8.08
CA ASP A 533 -25.59 -5.14 7.81
C ASP A 533 -25.40 -6.61 7.41
N ASN A 534 -26.37 -7.45 7.76
CA ASN A 534 -26.34 -8.84 7.33
C ASN A 534 -26.62 -8.94 5.82
N ASN A 535 -25.60 -9.28 5.07
CA ASN A 535 -25.63 -9.49 3.64
C ASN A 535 -24.74 -10.67 3.22
N PRO A 536 -24.82 -11.17 1.97
CA PRO A 536 -24.02 -12.31 1.52
C PRO A 536 -22.50 -12.09 1.68
N ALA A 537 -22.01 -10.89 1.48
CA ALA A 537 -20.59 -10.58 1.62
C ALA A 537 -20.11 -10.68 3.09
N LYS A 538 -20.91 -10.20 4.05
CA LYS A 538 -20.64 -10.41 5.49
C LYS A 538 -20.67 -11.89 5.87
N ALA A 539 -21.58 -12.67 5.24
CA ALA A 539 -21.61 -14.11 5.46
C ALA A 539 -20.31 -14.79 5.02
N VAL A 540 -19.73 -14.39 3.88
CA VAL A 540 -18.40 -14.88 3.43
C VAL A 540 -17.30 -14.50 4.42
N LEU A 541 -17.27 -13.26 4.92
CA LEU A 541 -16.30 -12.87 5.95
C LEU A 541 -16.43 -13.73 7.21
N ARG A 542 -17.66 -14.03 7.64
CA ARG A 542 -17.94 -14.93 8.77
C ARG A 542 -17.47 -16.35 8.48
N GLN A 543 -17.74 -16.88 7.30
CA GLN A 543 -17.25 -18.20 6.89
C GLN A 543 -15.72 -18.27 6.89
N ILE A 544 -15.03 -17.23 6.42
CA ILE A 544 -13.56 -17.17 6.49
C ILE A 544 -13.07 -17.17 7.95
N ALA A 545 -13.72 -16.40 8.83
CA ALA A 545 -13.36 -16.39 10.24
C ALA A 545 -13.51 -17.80 10.87
N HIS A 546 -14.56 -18.53 10.49
CA HIS A 546 -14.77 -19.92 10.92
C HIS A 546 -13.84 -20.93 10.21
N TYR A 547 -13.49 -20.69 8.93
CA TYR A 547 -12.61 -21.57 8.18
C TYR A 547 -11.28 -21.83 8.88
N VAL A 548 -10.75 -20.80 9.57
CA VAL A 548 -9.53 -20.94 10.37
C VAL A 548 -9.73 -21.88 11.57
N THR A 549 -10.96 -21.95 12.13
CA THR A 549 -11.25 -22.87 13.27
C THR A 549 -11.52 -24.31 12.84
N THR A 550 -11.94 -24.53 11.58
CA THR A 550 -12.43 -25.84 11.09
C THR A 550 -11.51 -26.48 10.06
N ARG A 551 -10.37 -25.84 9.76
CA ARG A 551 -9.43 -26.34 8.76
C ARG A 551 -8.91 -27.72 9.20
N PRO A 552 -9.11 -28.79 8.40
CA PRO A 552 -8.58 -30.09 8.73
C PRO A 552 -7.05 -30.05 8.77
N LEU A 553 -6.48 -30.59 9.84
CA LEU A 553 -5.04 -30.73 10.06
C LEU A 553 -4.44 -31.73 9.07
#